data_d05db24cff13b5d13d48d14a4266f50a
#
_entry.id   d05db24cff13b5d13d48d14a4266f50a
#
_cell.length_a   1.000
_cell.length_b   1.000
_cell.length_c   1.000
_cell.angle_alpha   90.00
_cell.angle_beta   90.00
_cell.angle_gamma   90.00
#
_symmetry.space_group_name_H-M   'P 1'
#
loop_
_entity.id
_entity.type
_entity.pdbx_description
1 polymer ?
#
loop_
_entity_poly.entity_id
_entity_poly.type
_entity_poly.pdbx_seq_one_letter_code
_entity_poly.pdbx_strand_id
1 'polypeptide(L)'
;MIDIIKVSNNSELREFVMFPFKLYKGSKYWVPPIIEQEMNSFNKDLNPNLKNADVELYVASKNDEIVGRIAVIVNWYEVKEQKTSKIRFGWFDFIDDFEVSKVLLDKVVESGNKNKLKYMEGPMGFSNLDKVGVLTSGFEIIGTMITAYNHSYYVNHYEKYGLTSEKNFHEKTFMFKDIDTAYYEKMSKIVKTRNKLNEVNFTSTREVMKRTNEMFDLFNRSYAKLSSFVKIIRSKKNLWKKNT
;
A
#
# COMPACT_ATOMS: atom_id res chain seq x y z
N MET A 1 -15.24 -17.46 -20.95
CA MET A 1 -13.98 -16.75 -21.31
C MET A 1 -13.77 -15.68 -20.24
N ILE A 2 -12.53 -15.33 -19.92
CA ILE A 2 -12.23 -14.22 -18.98
C ILE A 2 -11.76 -13.05 -19.84
N ASP A 3 -12.43 -11.92 -19.73
CA ASP A 3 -12.10 -10.71 -20.46
C ASP A 3 -11.36 -9.75 -19.53
N ILE A 4 -10.27 -9.15 -20.01
CA ILE A 4 -9.51 -8.14 -19.27
C ILE A 4 -9.84 -6.77 -19.82
N ILE A 5 -10.41 -5.94 -18.97
CA ILE A 5 -10.87 -4.59 -19.29
C ILE A 5 -9.96 -3.57 -18.60
N LYS A 6 -9.37 -2.67 -19.37
CA LYS A 6 -8.60 -1.55 -18.83
C LYS A 6 -9.56 -0.44 -18.39
N VAL A 7 -9.41 -0.02 -17.14
CA VAL A 7 -10.20 1.09 -16.57
C VAL A 7 -9.81 2.40 -17.26
N SER A 8 -10.78 3.12 -17.81
CA SER A 8 -10.54 4.30 -18.64
C SER A 8 -11.32 5.54 -18.19
N ASN A 9 -12.35 5.36 -17.37
CA ASN A 9 -13.23 6.45 -16.92
C ASN A 9 -13.64 6.30 -15.45
N ASN A 10 -14.29 7.32 -14.89
CA ASN A 10 -14.68 7.36 -13.48
C ASN A 10 -15.72 6.31 -13.08
N SER A 11 -16.60 5.90 -14.00
CA SER A 11 -17.58 4.83 -13.72
C SER A 11 -16.86 3.51 -13.53
N GLU A 12 -15.99 3.15 -14.46
CA GLU A 12 -15.16 1.94 -14.39
C GLU A 12 -14.20 1.98 -13.19
N LEU A 13 -13.63 3.15 -12.86
CA LEU A 13 -12.82 3.31 -11.65
C LEU A 13 -13.65 3.04 -10.40
N ARG A 14 -14.90 3.48 -10.36
CA ARG A 14 -15.79 3.18 -9.23
C ARG A 14 -16.07 1.68 -9.11
N GLU A 15 -16.32 0.99 -10.20
CA GLU A 15 -16.49 -0.46 -10.21
C GLU A 15 -15.24 -1.18 -9.74
N PHE A 16 -14.06 -0.75 -10.21
CA PHE A 16 -12.76 -1.24 -9.72
C PHE A 16 -12.62 -1.07 -8.21
N VAL A 17 -12.96 0.08 -7.66
CA VAL A 17 -12.87 0.37 -6.21
C VAL A 17 -13.91 -0.44 -5.43
N MET A 18 -15.10 -0.65 -5.99
CA MET A 18 -16.20 -1.35 -5.32
C MET A 18 -16.07 -2.87 -5.33
N PHE A 19 -15.22 -3.46 -6.17
CA PHE A 19 -15.08 -4.92 -6.29
C PHE A 19 -14.81 -5.62 -4.94
N PRO A 20 -13.89 -5.19 -4.05
CA PRO A 20 -13.68 -5.86 -2.77
C PRO A 20 -14.88 -5.77 -1.82
N PHE A 21 -15.74 -4.77 -1.95
CA PHE A 21 -17.00 -4.71 -1.18
C PHE A 21 -17.96 -5.85 -1.55
N LYS A 22 -17.92 -6.29 -2.82
CA LYS A 22 -18.64 -7.49 -3.28
C LYS A 22 -17.92 -8.76 -2.82
N LEU A 23 -16.60 -8.84 -3.00
CA LEU A 23 -15.78 -10.01 -2.72
C LEU A 23 -15.79 -10.38 -1.21
N TYR A 24 -15.69 -9.38 -0.34
CA TYR A 24 -15.65 -9.57 1.12
C TYR A 24 -17.01 -9.35 1.79
N LYS A 25 -18.10 -9.33 1.03
CA LYS A 25 -19.45 -9.14 1.58
C LYS A 25 -19.76 -10.18 2.66
N GLY A 26 -20.14 -9.71 3.85
CA GLY A 26 -20.44 -10.57 5.00
C GLY A 26 -19.23 -11.01 5.83
N SER A 27 -18.00 -10.65 5.44
CA SER A 27 -16.83 -10.88 6.27
C SER A 27 -16.91 -10.03 7.54
N LYS A 28 -16.64 -10.66 8.69
CA LYS A 28 -16.56 -10.00 10.00
C LYS A 28 -15.16 -9.40 10.28
N TYR A 29 -14.19 -9.73 9.45
CA TYR A 29 -12.78 -9.45 9.68
C TYR A 29 -12.21 -8.42 8.72
N TRP A 30 -12.85 -8.26 7.55
CA TRP A 30 -12.45 -7.26 6.58
C TRP A 30 -12.91 -5.85 6.98
N VAL A 31 -11.99 -4.91 7.07
CA VAL A 31 -12.29 -3.50 7.32
C VAL A 31 -12.30 -2.77 5.98
N PRO A 32 -13.47 -2.29 5.53
CA PRO A 32 -13.59 -1.63 4.23
C PRO A 32 -12.83 -0.29 4.22
N PRO A 33 -12.17 0.05 3.11
CA PRO A 33 -11.58 1.35 2.93
C PRO A 33 -12.64 2.43 2.71
N ILE A 34 -12.24 3.70 2.86
CA ILE A 34 -13.08 4.85 2.51
C ILE A 34 -13.06 5.00 0.99
N ILE A 35 -14.22 4.79 0.35
CA ILE A 35 -14.37 4.76 -1.11
C ILE A 35 -13.79 6.01 -1.79
N GLU A 36 -14.08 7.20 -1.24
CA GLU A 36 -13.59 8.45 -1.79
C GLU A 36 -12.05 8.54 -1.75
N GLN A 37 -11.42 8.05 -0.68
CA GLN A 37 -9.96 8.02 -0.58
C GLN A 37 -9.34 7.05 -1.57
N GLU A 38 -9.98 5.88 -1.80
CA GLU A 38 -9.54 4.93 -2.81
C GLU A 38 -9.65 5.53 -4.23
N MET A 39 -10.76 6.19 -4.56
CA MET A 39 -10.94 6.90 -5.83
C MET A 39 -9.86 7.99 -6.01
N ASN A 40 -9.60 8.77 -4.96
CA ASN A 40 -8.63 9.86 -4.97
C ASN A 40 -7.18 9.35 -5.10
N SER A 41 -6.91 8.09 -4.73
CA SER A 41 -5.60 7.47 -4.94
C SER A 41 -5.19 7.41 -6.42
N PHE A 42 -6.16 7.40 -7.32
CA PHE A 42 -5.95 7.38 -8.77
C PHE A 42 -6.20 8.71 -9.47
N ASN A 43 -6.52 9.76 -8.72
CA ASN A 43 -6.71 11.11 -9.24
C ASN A 43 -5.36 11.85 -9.31
N LYS A 44 -4.94 12.25 -10.52
CA LYS A 44 -3.64 12.91 -10.76
C LYS A 44 -3.50 14.27 -10.05
N ASP A 45 -4.61 14.95 -9.82
CA ASP A 45 -4.61 16.25 -9.17
C ASP A 45 -4.50 16.13 -7.65
N LEU A 46 -5.00 15.02 -7.08
CA LEU A 46 -5.04 14.78 -5.65
C LEU A 46 -3.90 13.89 -5.15
N ASN A 47 -3.42 12.94 -5.97
CA ASN A 47 -2.32 12.05 -5.57
C ASN A 47 -0.98 12.45 -6.23
N PRO A 48 -0.07 13.07 -5.47
CA PRO A 48 1.23 13.49 -6.00
C PRO A 48 2.16 12.33 -6.40
N ASN A 49 1.88 11.08 -5.99
CA ASN A 49 2.64 9.91 -6.42
C ASN A 49 2.51 9.69 -7.93
N LEU A 50 1.36 10.03 -8.50
CA LEU A 50 1.08 9.88 -9.93
C LEU A 50 1.91 10.82 -10.84
N LYS A 51 2.65 11.77 -10.26
CA LYS A 51 3.62 12.59 -11.01
C LYS A 51 4.89 11.81 -11.39
N ASN A 52 5.20 10.77 -10.62
CA ASN A 52 6.40 9.95 -10.82
C ASN A 52 6.07 8.46 -11.01
N ALA A 53 4.82 8.14 -11.28
CA ALA A 53 4.38 6.79 -11.51
C ALA A 53 3.39 6.73 -12.67
N ASP A 54 3.56 5.71 -13.51
CA ASP A 54 2.53 5.31 -14.47
C ASP A 54 1.69 4.21 -13.82
N VAL A 55 0.38 4.34 -13.94
CA VAL A 55 -0.59 3.39 -13.36
C VAL A 55 -1.57 2.95 -14.42
N GLU A 56 -1.72 1.65 -14.53
CA GLU A 56 -2.76 1.02 -15.34
C GLU A 56 -3.63 0.18 -14.42
N LEU A 57 -4.95 0.35 -14.53
CA LEU A 57 -5.92 -0.39 -13.74
C LEU A 57 -6.64 -1.36 -14.66
N TYR A 58 -6.80 -2.60 -14.21
CA TYR A 58 -7.49 -3.65 -14.94
C TYR A 58 -8.51 -4.35 -14.06
N VAL A 59 -9.63 -4.71 -14.64
CA VAL A 59 -10.60 -5.65 -14.08
C VAL A 59 -10.67 -6.90 -14.96
N ALA A 60 -10.82 -8.06 -14.33
CA ALA A 60 -11.17 -9.30 -15.00
C ALA A 60 -12.67 -9.47 -14.92
N SER A 61 -13.32 -9.74 -16.07
CA SER A 61 -14.75 -10.00 -16.18
C SER A 61 -15.01 -11.43 -16.68
N LYS A 62 -16.03 -12.08 -16.13
CA LYS A 62 -16.51 -13.40 -16.55
C LYS A 62 -18.02 -13.40 -16.51
N ASN A 63 -18.67 -13.67 -17.66
CA ASN A 63 -20.12 -13.61 -17.81
C ASN A 63 -20.71 -12.24 -17.38
N ASP A 64 -20.10 -11.16 -17.85
CA ASP A 64 -20.44 -9.77 -17.55
C ASP A 64 -20.33 -9.34 -16.07
N GLU A 65 -19.71 -10.20 -15.23
CA GLU A 65 -19.44 -9.85 -13.84
C GLU A 65 -17.94 -9.63 -13.60
N ILE A 66 -17.60 -8.59 -12.83
CA ILE A 66 -16.22 -8.39 -12.37
C ILE A 66 -15.89 -9.47 -11.36
N VAL A 67 -14.81 -10.22 -11.63
CA VAL A 67 -14.32 -11.35 -10.83
C VAL A 67 -12.90 -11.12 -10.29
N GLY A 68 -12.24 -10.03 -10.68
CA GLY A 68 -10.94 -9.65 -10.16
C GLY A 68 -10.53 -8.26 -10.60
N ARG A 69 -9.54 -7.69 -9.90
CA ARG A 69 -8.96 -6.38 -10.21
C ARG A 69 -7.46 -6.37 -9.91
N ILE A 70 -6.72 -5.51 -10.58
CA ILE A 70 -5.30 -5.25 -10.31
C ILE A 70 -4.92 -3.82 -10.72
N ALA A 71 -4.05 -3.18 -9.92
CA ALA A 71 -3.32 -1.99 -10.32
C ALA A 71 -1.88 -2.35 -10.67
N VAL A 72 -1.46 -1.98 -11.86
CA VAL A 72 -0.09 -2.14 -12.37
C VAL A 72 0.62 -0.80 -12.26
N ILE A 73 1.76 -0.75 -11.57
CA ILE A 73 2.40 0.51 -11.19
C ILE A 73 3.87 0.49 -11.58
N VAL A 74 4.28 1.39 -12.45
CA VAL A 74 5.70 1.69 -12.70
C VAL A 74 6.08 2.93 -11.91
N ASN A 75 6.87 2.77 -10.87
CA ASN A 75 7.37 3.90 -10.10
C ASN A 75 8.70 4.39 -10.69
N TRP A 76 8.66 5.46 -11.47
CA TRP A 76 9.82 5.99 -12.15
C TRP A 76 10.91 6.54 -11.22
N TYR A 77 10.57 6.93 -10.00
CA TYR A 77 11.58 7.29 -9.00
C TYR A 77 12.43 6.08 -8.61
N GLU A 78 11.82 4.92 -8.38
CA GLU A 78 12.57 3.69 -8.10
C GLU A 78 13.43 3.27 -9.30
N VAL A 79 12.85 3.29 -10.50
CA VAL A 79 13.54 2.85 -11.71
C VAL A 79 14.70 3.77 -12.06
N LYS A 80 14.51 5.10 -12.04
CA LYS A 80 15.49 6.08 -12.51
C LYS A 80 16.48 6.50 -11.43
N GLU A 81 16.01 6.78 -10.21
CA GLU A 81 16.84 7.31 -9.13
C GLU A 81 17.43 6.21 -8.26
N GLN A 82 16.63 5.21 -7.89
CA GLN A 82 17.09 4.09 -7.06
C GLN A 82 17.70 2.95 -7.90
N LYS A 83 17.66 3.06 -9.24
CA LYS A 83 18.17 2.03 -10.18
C LYS A 83 17.57 0.65 -9.97
N THR A 84 16.33 0.59 -9.52
CA THR A 84 15.61 -0.67 -9.23
C THR A 84 14.75 -1.05 -10.43
N SER A 85 15.11 -2.13 -11.11
CA SER A 85 14.46 -2.56 -12.36
C SER A 85 13.19 -3.40 -12.06
N LYS A 86 12.23 -2.83 -11.35
CA LYS A 86 11.02 -3.52 -10.92
C LYS A 86 9.73 -2.81 -11.35
N ILE A 87 8.66 -3.60 -11.49
CA ILE A 87 7.29 -3.15 -11.60
C ILE A 87 6.53 -3.56 -10.34
N ARG A 88 5.60 -2.73 -9.90
CA ARG A 88 4.74 -3.03 -8.76
C ARG A 88 3.35 -3.45 -9.22
N PHE A 89 2.67 -4.24 -8.39
CA PHE A 89 1.23 -4.43 -8.48
C PHE A 89 0.60 -4.25 -7.10
N GLY A 90 -0.64 -3.77 -7.10
CA GLY A 90 -1.43 -3.57 -5.89
C GLY A 90 -2.92 -3.60 -6.20
N TRP A 91 -3.79 -3.31 -5.22
CA TRP A 91 -5.24 -3.45 -5.39
C TRP A 91 -5.60 -4.75 -6.09
N PHE A 92 -4.89 -5.83 -5.73
CA PHE A 92 -5.01 -7.12 -6.38
C PHE A 92 -5.97 -8.00 -5.57
N ASP A 93 -7.21 -8.03 -6.03
CA ASP A 93 -8.28 -8.84 -5.46
C ASP A 93 -8.93 -9.68 -6.54
N PHE A 94 -9.32 -10.92 -6.21
CA PHE A 94 -9.86 -11.88 -7.17
C PHE A 94 -10.67 -12.98 -6.45
N ILE A 95 -11.59 -13.61 -7.17
CA ILE A 95 -12.30 -14.81 -6.70
C ILE A 95 -11.36 -16.02 -6.70
N ASP A 96 -11.73 -17.11 -6.02
CA ASP A 96 -10.96 -18.37 -5.99
C ASP A 96 -11.03 -19.11 -7.35
N ASP A 97 -10.43 -18.50 -8.36
CA ASP A 97 -10.26 -19.03 -9.72
C ASP A 97 -8.85 -18.62 -10.18
N PHE A 98 -7.95 -19.63 -10.30
CA PHE A 98 -6.55 -19.37 -10.65
C PHE A 98 -6.39 -18.69 -12.00
N GLU A 99 -7.24 -19.00 -12.98
CA GLU A 99 -7.16 -18.34 -14.28
C GLU A 99 -7.43 -16.85 -14.19
N VAL A 100 -8.31 -16.42 -13.26
CA VAL A 100 -8.57 -15.00 -13.00
C VAL A 100 -7.32 -14.30 -12.45
N SER A 101 -6.72 -14.84 -11.40
CA SER A 101 -5.51 -14.27 -10.81
C SER A 101 -4.34 -14.28 -11.80
N LYS A 102 -4.20 -15.37 -12.58
CA LYS A 102 -3.16 -15.53 -13.59
C LYS A 102 -3.23 -14.44 -14.67
N VAL A 103 -4.38 -14.26 -15.32
CA VAL A 103 -4.51 -13.29 -16.42
C VAL A 103 -4.31 -11.85 -15.94
N LEU A 104 -4.65 -11.54 -14.68
CA LEU A 104 -4.35 -10.24 -14.06
C LEU A 104 -2.85 -10.04 -13.81
N LEU A 105 -2.15 -11.05 -13.27
CA LEU A 105 -0.69 -11.00 -13.10
C LEU A 105 0.05 -10.97 -14.43
N ASP A 106 -0.47 -11.63 -15.46
CA ASP A 106 0.09 -11.56 -16.82
C ASP A 106 0.12 -10.13 -17.35
N LYS A 107 -0.84 -9.25 -16.96
CA LYS A 107 -0.80 -7.81 -17.29
C LYS A 107 0.35 -7.07 -16.62
N VAL A 108 0.75 -7.49 -15.43
CA VAL A 108 1.95 -6.95 -14.75
C VAL A 108 3.21 -7.33 -15.53
N VAL A 109 3.31 -8.59 -15.95
CA VAL A 109 4.44 -9.09 -16.75
C VAL A 109 4.50 -8.40 -18.10
N GLU A 110 3.36 -8.24 -18.78
CA GLU A 110 3.27 -7.54 -20.07
C GLU A 110 3.77 -6.09 -19.95
N SER A 111 3.30 -5.34 -18.94
CA SER A 111 3.74 -3.97 -18.69
C SER A 111 5.21 -3.90 -18.26
N GLY A 112 5.67 -4.88 -17.45
CA GLY A 112 7.07 -5.01 -17.06
C GLY A 112 7.99 -5.18 -18.28
N ASN A 113 7.65 -6.10 -19.18
CA ASN A 113 8.40 -6.34 -20.41
C ASN A 113 8.43 -5.12 -21.34
N LYS A 114 7.27 -4.46 -21.52
CA LYS A 114 7.16 -3.22 -22.30
C LYS A 114 8.11 -2.12 -21.79
N ASN A 115 8.26 -2.02 -20.46
CA ASN A 115 9.10 -1.04 -19.80
C ASN A 115 10.53 -1.55 -19.50
N LYS A 116 10.89 -2.75 -19.98
CA LYS A 116 12.22 -3.39 -19.79
C LYS A 116 12.58 -3.56 -18.30
N LEU A 117 11.58 -3.86 -17.46
CA LEU A 117 11.74 -4.12 -16.04
C LEU A 117 11.95 -5.62 -15.81
N LYS A 118 12.77 -5.99 -14.83
CA LYS A 118 13.29 -7.36 -14.68
C LYS A 118 12.45 -8.25 -13.78
N TYR A 119 11.72 -7.67 -12.82
CA TYR A 119 10.91 -8.42 -11.86
C TYR A 119 9.72 -7.59 -11.38
N MET A 120 8.73 -8.27 -10.83
CA MET A 120 7.58 -7.65 -10.20
C MET A 120 7.59 -7.85 -8.69
N GLU A 121 7.06 -6.89 -7.95
CA GLU A 121 6.93 -6.90 -6.49
C GLU A 121 5.55 -6.40 -6.09
N GLY A 122 4.89 -7.13 -5.20
CA GLY A 122 3.57 -6.78 -4.69
C GLY A 122 2.98 -7.88 -3.79
N PRO A 123 1.73 -7.71 -3.32
CA PRO A 123 0.92 -6.53 -3.56
C PRO A 123 1.38 -5.34 -2.71
N MET A 124 1.43 -4.17 -3.31
CA MET A 124 1.73 -2.92 -2.62
C MET A 124 1.25 -1.70 -3.43
N GLY A 125 1.09 -0.56 -2.75
CA GLY A 125 0.76 0.69 -3.40
C GLY A 125 1.97 1.44 -3.96
N PHE A 126 1.91 2.77 -3.92
CA PHE A 126 2.96 3.65 -4.45
C PHE A 126 4.23 3.66 -3.60
N SER A 127 4.14 3.28 -2.33
CA SER A 127 5.25 3.21 -1.38
C SER A 127 5.00 2.10 -0.35
N ASN A 128 6.01 1.78 0.45
CA ASN A 128 5.88 0.87 1.59
C ASN A 128 5.07 1.44 2.77
N LEU A 129 4.55 2.66 2.63
CA LEU A 129 3.63 3.29 3.58
C LEU A 129 2.16 3.03 3.22
N ASP A 130 1.90 2.51 2.03
CA ASP A 130 0.59 2.05 1.60
C ASP A 130 0.37 0.61 2.11
N LYS A 131 -0.83 0.07 1.90
CA LYS A 131 -1.09 -1.34 2.19
C LYS A 131 -0.11 -2.22 1.42
N VAL A 132 0.53 -3.16 2.11
CA VAL A 132 1.56 -4.03 1.55
C VAL A 132 1.39 -5.45 2.05
N GLY A 133 1.68 -6.40 1.17
CA GLY A 133 1.73 -7.81 1.50
C GLY A 133 0.39 -8.54 1.39
N VAL A 134 0.45 -9.82 1.65
CA VAL A 134 -0.68 -10.74 1.67
C VAL A 134 -0.76 -11.39 3.04
N LEU A 135 -1.96 -11.47 3.61
CA LEU A 135 -2.20 -12.15 4.87
C LEU A 135 -1.96 -13.66 4.69
N THR A 136 -1.12 -14.24 5.52
CA THR A 136 -0.76 -15.67 5.48
C THR A 136 -1.28 -16.44 6.71
N SER A 137 -1.64 -15.73 7.78
CA SER A 137 -2.24 -16.28 8.99
C SER A 137 -3.06 -15.22 9.73
N GLY A 138 -3.94 -15.63 10.65
CA GLY A 138 -4.80 -14.70 11.39
C GLY A 138 -6.01 -14.22 10.60
N PHE A 139 -6.54 -15.03 9.69
CA PHE A 139 -7.72 -14.70 8.86
C PHE A 139 -8.99 -14.44 9.68
N GLU A 140 -9.01 -14.90 10.93
CA GLU A 140 -10.11 -14.75 11.90
C GLU A 140 -9.91 -13.54 12.83
N ILE A 141 -8.89 -12.75 12.60
CA ILE A 141 -8.59 -11.54 13.38
C ILE A 141 -9.04 -10.32 12.57
N ILE A 142 -9.77 -9.43 13.22
CA ILE A 142 -10.16 -8.18 12.59
C ILE A 142 -8.90 -7.33 12.36
N GLY A 143 -8.70 -6.93 11.11
CA GLY A 143 -7.58 -6.07 10.74
C GLY A 143 -7.81 -4.60 11.07
N THR A 144 -6.95 -3.75 10.57
CA THR A 144 -7.09 -2.30 10.61
C THR A 144 -7.29 -1.74 9.20
N MET A 145 -7.62 -0.45 9.07
CA MET A 145 -7.75 0.19 7.75
C MET A 145 -6.44 0.21 6.97
N ILE A 146 -5.30 0.11 7.64
CA ILE A 146 -3.97 0.20 7.03
C ILE A 146 -3.33 -1.16 6.74
N THR A 147 -3.88 -2.26 7.30
CA THR A 147 -3.39 -3.61 7.05
C THR A 147 -4.11 -4.25 5.86
N ALA A 148 -3.42 -5.15 5.18
CA ALA A 148 -4.03 -5.95 4.13
C ALA A 148 -4.90 -7.05 4.74
N TYR A 149 -6.04 -7.32 4.13
CA TYR A 149 -6.87 -8.50 4.39
C TYR A 149 -7.14 -9.17 3.05
N ASN A 150 -7.10 -10.49 3.05
CA ASN A 150 -7.42 -11.31 1.89
C ASN A 150 -7.93 -12.69 2.33
N HIS A 151 -8.57 -13.40 1.42
CA HIS A 151 -8.94 -14.79 1.63
C HIS A 151 -7.70 -15.70 1.66
N SER A 152 -7.80 -16.84 2.34
CA SER A 152 -6.69 -17.79 2.52
C SER A 152 -6.14 -18.38 1.22
N TYR A 153 -6.97 -18.49 0.16
CA TYR A 153 -6.56 -19.03 -1.13
C TYR A 153 -5.54 -18.15 -1.88
N TYR A 154 -5.38 -16.87 -1.50
CA TYR A 154 -4.45 -15.96 -2.19
C TYR A 154 -3.03 -16.49 -2.22
N VAL A 155 -2.53 -17.01 -1.09
CA VAL A 155 -1.15 -17.53 -1.00
C VAL A 155 -0.92 -18.63 -2.02
N ASN A 156 -1.85 -19.60 -2.14
CA ASN A 156 -1.75 -20.69 -3.11
C ASN A 156 -1.72 -20.18 -4.55
N HIS A 157 -2.46 -19.10 -4.87
CA HIS A 157 -2.45 -18.49 -6.20
C HIS A 157 -1.11 -17.83 -6.51
N TYR A 158 -0.51 -17.14 -5.54
CA TYR A 158 0.82 -16.54 -5.69
C TYR A 158 1.89 -17.60 -5.93
N GLU A 159 1.90 -18.65 -5.11
CA GLU A 159 2.84 -19.77 -5.23
C GLU A 159 2.67 -20.51 -6.57
N LYS A 160 1.43 -20.81 -6.97
CA LYS A 160 1.11 -21.46 -8.24
C LYS A 160 1.52 -20.62 -9.45
N TYR A 161 1.48 -19.29 -9.33
CA TYR A 161 1.98 -18.38 -10.37
C TYR A 161 3.51 -18.32 -10.43
N GLY A 162 4.21 -18.79 -9.39
CA GLY A 162 5.67 -18.78 -9.28
C GLY A 162 6.24 -17.58 -8.53
N LEU A 163 5.41 -16.87 -7.77
CA LEU A 163 5.88 -15.80 -6.88
C LEU A 163 6.45 -16.39 -5.59
N THR A 164 7.46 -15.73 -5.05
CA THR A 164 8.12 -16.10 -3.79
C THR A 164 7.99 -14.98 -2.76
N SER A 165 7.96 -15.34 -1.47
CA SER A 165 7.93 -14.36 -0.39
C SER A 165 9.25 -13.61 -0.30
N GLU A 166 9.21 -12.28 -0.43
CA GLU A 166 10.36 -11.39 -0.24
C GLU A 166 10.57 -11.04 1.22
N LYS A 167 9.48 -10.80 1.97
CA LYS A 167 9.50 -10.39 3.38
C LYS A 167 8.30 -10.90 4.14
N ASN A 168 8.54 -11.18 5.43
CA ASN A 168 7.49 -11.47 6.38
C ASN A 168 7.28 -10.29 7.32
N PHE A 169 6.02 -9.93 7.55
CA PHE A 169 5.58 -8.94 8.52
C PHE A 169 4.83 -9.63 9.65
N HIS A 170 5.04 -9.17 10.87
CA HIS A 170 4.30 -9.66 12.02
C HIS A 170 3.52 -8.51 12.65
N GLU A 171 2.21 -8.67 12.75
CA GLU A 171 1.35 -7.79 13.52
C GLU A 171 1.20 -8.36 14.93
N LYS A 172 1.32 -7.50 15.95
CA LYS A 172 1.20 -7.87 17.35
C LYS A 172 0.20 -6.95 18.03
N THR A 173 -0.75 -7.55 18.75
CA THR A 173 -1.70 -6.82 19.58
C THR A 173 -1.42 -7.09 21.05
N PHE A 174 -1.46 -6.05 21.86
CA PHE A 174 -1.30 -6.14 23.33
C PHE A 174 -2.26 -5.17 24.03
N MET A 175 -2.62 -5.48 25.25
CA MET A 175 -3.46 -4.61 26.07
C MET A 175 -2.61 -3.60 26.82
N PHE A 176 -3.06 -2.36 26.96
CA PHE A 176 -2.33 -1.32 27.71
C PHE A 176 -2.01 -1.71 29.14
N LYS A 177 -2.89 -2.47 29.80
CA LYS A 177 -2.66 -2.98 31.16
C LYS A 177 -1.46 -3.92 31.30
N ASP A 178 -1.03 -4.54 30.18
CA ASP A 178 0.08 -5.49 30.15
C ASP A 178 1.44 -4.79 29.90
N ILE A 179 1.42 -3.45 29.76
CA ILE A 179 2.64 -2.66 29.57
C ILE A 179 3.18 -2.21 30.93
N ASP A 180 4.44 -2.55 31.18
CA ASP A 180 5.17 -1.98 32.33
C ASP A 180 5.57 -0.53 32.06
N THR A 181 4.64 0.39 32.36
CA THR A 181 4.84 1.83 32.15
C THR A 181 6.03 2.35 32.96
N ALA A 182 6.27 1.85 34.17
CA ALA A 182 7.38 2.28 35.02
C ALA A 182 8.74 1.98 34.38
N TYR A 183 8.87 0.80 33.77
CA TYR A 183 10.07 0.43 33.01
C TYR A 183 10.32 1.41 31.86
N TYR A 184 9.30 1.67 31.02
CA TYR A 184 9.43 2.57 29.88
C TYR A 184 9.69 4.02 30.27
N GLU A 185 9.07 4.51 31.35
CA GLU A 185 9.35 5.84 31.89
C GLU A 185 10.81 5.98 32.35
N LYS A 186 11.32 4.98 33.08
CA LYS A 186 12.74 4.92 33.52
C LYS A 186 13.66 4.95 32.30
N MET A 187 13.41 4.09 31.31
CA MET A 187 14.22 4.02 30.10
C MET A 187 14.17 5.30 29.29
N SER A 188 12.99 5.93 29.18
CA SER A 188 12.82 7.22 28.52
C SER A 188 13.68 8.31 29.18
N LYS A 189 13.69 8.41 30.51
CA LYS A 189 14.53 9.37 31.24
C LYS A 189 16.02 9.15 30.95
N ILE A 190 16.49 7.90 31.00
CA ILE A 190 17.89 7.55 30.70
C ILE A 190 18.27 7.97 29.28
N VAL A 191 17.43 7.60 28.28
CA VAL A 191 17.68 7.92 26.87
C VAL A 191 17.69 9.44 26.64
N LYS A 192 16.71 10.16 27.19
CA LYS A 192 16.64 11.63 27.11
C LYS A 192 17.89 12.29 27.65
N THR A 193 18.30 11.91 28.88
CA THR A 193 19.50 12.48 29.53
C THR A 193 20.77 12.15 28.76
N ARG A 194 20.96 10.88 28.40
CA ARG A 194 22.17 10.43 27.68
C ARG A 194 22.34 11.11 26.32
N ASN A 195 21.26 11.28 25.59
CA ASN A 195 21.29 11.85 24.24
C ASN A 195 20.93 13.33 24.18
N LYS A 196 20.77 14.00 25.35
CA LYS A 196 20.41 15.41 25.47
C LYS A 196 19.15 15.76 24.63
N LEU A 197 18.14 14.89 24.69
CA LEU A 197 16.90 15.07 23.93
C LEU A 197 15.92 15.95 24.72
N ASN A 198 15.31 16.90 24.04
CA ASN A 198 14.22 17.72 24.55
C ASN A 198 12.91 17.35 23.87
N GLU A 199 11.85 17.31 24.64
CA GLU A 199 10.51 17.13 24.09
C GLU A 199 10.06 18.41 23.40
N VAL A 200 9.41 18.24 22.26
CA VAL A 200 8.74 19.34 21.56
C VAL A 200 7.25 19.12 21.67
N ASN A 201 6.58 19.90 22.50
CA ASN A 201 5.15 19.87 22.66
C ASN A 201 4.51 20.91 21.76
N PHE A 202 3.64 20.48 20.86
CA PHE A 202 2.90 21.38 19.99
C PHE A 202 1.53 21.69 20.59
N THR A 203 1.16 22.96 20.65
CA THR A 203 -0.14 23.42 21.15
C THR A 203 -1.09 23.81 20.02
N SER A 204 -0.59 23.87 18.79
CA SER A 204 -1.40 24.20 17.62
C SER A 204 -0.86 23.57 16.33
N THR A 205 -1.75 23.34 15.37
CA THR A 205 -1.40 22.92 14.00
C THR A 205 -0.37 23.87 13.37
N ARG A 206 -0.47 25.18 13.63
CA ARG A 206 0.46 26.18 13.10
C ARG A 206 1.91 25.93 13.56
N GLU A 207 2.11 25.48 14.79
CA GLU A 207 3.45 25.14 15.30
C GLU A 207 3.99 23.87 14.65
N VAL A 208 3.16 22.84 14.50
CA VAL A 208 3.51 21.63 13.75
C VAL A 208 3.95 21.98 12.34
N MET A 209 3.17 22.85 11.66
CA MET A 209 3.43 23.27 10.28
C MET A 209 4.79 23.95 10.10
N LYS A 210 5.27 24.70 11.09
CA LYS A 210 6.60 25.34 11.04
C LYS A 210 7.73 24.31 10.96
N ARG A 211 7.57 23.12 11.60
CA ARG A 211 8.56 22.06 11.64
C ARG A 211 8.33 20.91 10.65
N THR A 212 7.30 21.01 9.82
CA THR A 212 6.95 19.95 8.86
C THR A 212 8.12 19.53 7.96
N ASN A 213 8.95 20.48 7.53
CA ASN A 213 10.11 20.16 6.68
C ASN A 213 11.15 19.34 7.44
N GLU A 214 11.47 19.71 8.69
CA GLU A 214 12.40 18.96 9.55
C GLU A 214 11.90 17.53 9.79
N MET A 215 10.60 17.40 10.07
CA MET A 215 9.94 16.11 10.27
C MET A 215 10.08 15.21 9.04
N PHE A 216 9.75 15.71 7.85
CA PHE A 216 9.85 14.93 6.63
C PHE A 216 11.31 14.63 6.24
N ASP A 217 12.24 15.52 6.51
CA ASP A 217 13.67 15.27 6.24
C ASP A 217 14.24 14.23 7.20
N LEU A 218 13.83 14.25 8.48
CA LEU A 218 14.15 13.21 9.43
C LEU A 218 13.55 11.87 9.00
N PHE A 219 12.26 11.85 8.64
CA PHE A 219 11.55 10.68 8.15
C PHE A 219 12.27 10.07 6.94
N ASN A 220 12.56 10.88 5.92
CA ASN A 220 13.25 10.42 4.72
C ASN A 220 14.63 9.81 5.03
N ARG A 221 15.40 10.38 5.98
CA ARG A 221 16.70 9.84 6.39
C ARG A 221 16.57 8.54 7.18
N SER A 222 15.60 8.48 8.10
CA SER A 222 15.37 7.32 8.95
C SER A 222 14.90 6.10 8.16
N TYR A 223 14.06 6.31 7.14
CA TYR A 223 13.46 5.25 6.34
C TYR A 223 14.21 4.95 5.04
N ALA A 224 15.28 5.71 4.72
CA ALA A 224 16.00 5.59 3.45
C ALA A 224 16.51 4.17 3.12
N LYS A 225 16.79 3.36 4.15
CA LYS A 225 17.31 1.99 4.01
C LYS A 225 16.22 0.91 3.97
N LEU A 226 14.96 1.29 4.19
CA LEU A 226 13.86 0.32 4.11
C LEU A 226 13.60 -0.05 2.65
N SER A 227 13.37 -1.33 2.43
CA SER A 227 12.99 -1.86 1.12
C SER A 227 11.72 -1.17 0.63
N SER A 228 11.69 -0.86 -0.66
CA SER A 228 10.54 -0.26 -1.33
C SER A 228 10.10 1.10 -0.75
N PHE A 229 10.97 1.75 0.03
CA PHE A 229 10.72 3.10 0.52
C PHE A 229 10.85 4.11 -0.62
N VAL A 230 9.84 4.94 -0.78
CA VAL A 230 9.82 6.05 -1.73
C VAL A 230 9.89 7.35 -0.95
N LYS A 231 10.93 8.14 -1.22
CA LYS A 231 11.17 9.42 -0.55
C LYS A 231 9.97 10.36 -0.69
N ILE A 232 9.60 11.00 0.42
CA ILE A 232 8.55 12.01 0.42
C ILE A 232 9.08 13.28 -0.19
N ILE A 233 8.59 13.63 -1.37
CA ILE A 233 8.99 14.82 -2.13
C ILE A 233 8.20 16.07 -1.74
N ARG A 234 8.67 17.24 -2.15
CA ARG A 234 8.09 18.55 -1.79
C ARG A 234 6.60 18.69 -2.17
N SER A 235 6.17 18.12 -3.28
CA SER A 235 4.76 18.14 -3.69
C SER A 235 3.85 17.39 -2.72
N LYS A 236 4.31 16.25 -2.20
CA LYS A 236 3.62 15.46 -1.19
C LYS A 236 3.56 16.18 0.16
N LYS A 237 4.65 16.86 0.54
CA LYS A 237 4.70 17.75 1.72
C LYS A 237 3.67 18.87 1.64
N ASN A 238 3.49 19.47 0.46
CA ASN A 238 2.54 20.57 0.26
C ASN A 238 1.07 20.12 0.29
N LEU A 239 0.77 18.91 -0.17
CA LEU A 239 -0.58 18.36 -0.07
C LEU A 239 -0.97 18.10 1.40
N TRP A 240 -0.05 17.55 2.17
CA TRP A 240 -0.23 17.38 3.62
C TRP A 240 -0.55 18.70 4.33
N LYS A 241 0.16 19.76 3.94
CA LYS A 241 -0.05 21.11 4.48
C LYS A 241 -1.42 21.72 4.14
N LYS A 242 -2.08 21.26 3.09
CA LYS A 242 -3.41 21.76 2.70
C LYS A 242 -4.56 21.03 3.39
N ASN A 243 -4.32 19.79 3.86
CA ASN A 243 -5.34 18.91 4.43
C ASN A 243 -5.30 18.86 5.96
N THR A 244 -4.40 19.64 6.61
CA THR A 244 -4.30 19.87 8.05
C THR A 244 -4.61 21.33 8.40
#